data_bb0af3fa42f21ae382ae24c9536000ec
#
_entry.id   bb0af3fa42f21ae382ae24c9536000ec
#
_cell.length_a   1.000
_cell.length_b   1.000
_cell.length_c   1.000
_cell.angle_alpha   90.00
_cell.angle_beta   90.00
_cell.angle_gamma   90.00
#
_symmetry.space_group_name_H-M   'P 1'
#
loop_
_entity.id
_entity.type
_entity.pdbx_description
1 polymer ?
#
loop_
_entity_poly.entity_id
_entity_poly.type
_entity_poly.pdbx_seq_one_letter_code
_entity_poly.pdbx_strand_id
1 'polypeptide(L)'
;TCALPIFGGIPLDVNELGIDFLISSSNKCIQGVPGFGFIIARRSELKYCKGVARSLSLDIYDQWETMEKGHGKWRFTSPTHVVRAFKQALTELIEEGGVEARYQRYCENHRILVEGMRALGFKTLLEDDIQSPIITSFLYPHEGFDFKTFYYALKNKGFVIYPGKISKADTFRIGNIGDVHPEDFRRLVEVIRETKY
;
A
#
# COMPACT_ATOMS: atom_id res chain seq x y z
N THR A 1 17.99 -2.18 5.38
CA THR A 1 16.86 -2.86 4.68
C THR A 1 15.54 -2.25 5.09
N CYS A 2 14.72 -1.87 4.13
CA CYS A 2 13.39 -1.31 4.35
C CYS A 2 12.31 -2.09 3.60
N ALA A 3 11.25 -2.49 4.31
CA ALA A 3 10.02 -2.99 3.69
C ALA A 3 9.07 -1.80 3.47
N LEU A 4 8.89 -1.38 2.22
CA LEU A 4 8.13 -0.19 1.85
C LEU A 4 6.90 -0.52 1.01
N PRO A 5 5.75 -0.86 1.63
CA PRO A 5 4.50 -1.06 0.90
C PRO A 5 4.00 0.21 0.21
N ILE A 6 4.52 1.38 0.58
CA ILE A 6 4.22 2.69 -0.02
C ILE A 6 4.98 2.95 -1.34
N PHE A 7 5.93 2.09 -1.70
CA PHE A 7 6.73 2.23 -2.93
C PHE A 7 5.82 2.27 -4.17
N GLY A 8 6.05 3.28 -5.01
CA GLY A 8 5.23 3.55 -6.19
C GLY A 8 3.98 4.41 -5.94
N GLY A 9 3.72 4.81 -4.68
CA GLY A 9 2.62 5.71 -4.32
C GLY A 9 3.05 6.98 -3.60
N ILE A 10 4.32 7.05 -3.21
CA ILE A 10 4.96 8.23 -2.61
C ILE A 10 6.32 8.40 -3.28
N PRO A 11 6.71 9.62 -3.69
CA PRO A 11 8.05 9.89 -4.20
C PRO A 11 9.12 9.51 -3.15
N LEU A 12 10.07 8.69 -3.54
CA LEU A 12 11.15 8.21 -2.68
C LEU A 12 12.44 8.13 -3.48
N ASP A 13 13.51 8.77 -3.00
CA ASP A 13 14.86 8.52 -3.48
C ASP A 13 15.58 7.56 -2.52
N VAL A 14 15.80 6.33 -2.97
CA VAL A 14 16.44 5.28 -2.17
C VAL A 14 17.90 5.59 -1.87
N ASN A 15 18.58 6.43 -2.68
CA ASN A 15 19.96 6.81 -2.44
C ASN A 15 20.04 7.89 -1.36
N GLU A 16 19.20 8.91 -1.42
CA GLU A 16 19.13 9.96 -0.39
C GLU A 16 18.76 9.39 0.97
N LEU A 17 17.86 8.38 0.98
CA LEU A 17 17.46 7.68 2.19
C LEU A 17 18.49 6.65 2.70
N GLY A 18 19.59 6.42 1.97
CA GLY A 18 20.60 5.44 2.34
C GLY A 18 20.10 3.99 2.38
N ILE A 19 19.10 3.66 1.57
CA ILE A 19 18.50 2.32 1.54
C ILE A 19 19.29 1.43 0.58
N ASP A 20 19.84 0.35 1.09
CA ASP A 20 20.56 -0.65 0.30
C ASP A 20 19.65 -1.74 -0.24
N PHE A 21 18.62 -2.11 0.51
CA PHE A 21 17.61 -3.10 0.13
C PHE A 21 16.22 -2.58 0.42
N LEU A 22 15.46 -2.33 -0.64
CA LEU A 22 14.03 -1.99 -0.58
C LEU A 22 13.22 -3.22 -0.94
N ILE A 23 12.29 -3.61 -0.08
CA ILE A 23 11.38 -4.74 -0.30
C ILE A 23 9.97 -4.19 -0.45
N SER A 24 9.28 -4.58 -1.52
CA SER A 24 7.89 -4.23 -1.74
C SER A 24 7.12 -5.39 -2.39
N SER A 25 5.86 -5.18 -2.67
CA SER A 25 4.99 -6.20 -3.26
C SER A 25 4.20 -5.65 -4.44
N SER A 26 3.85 -6.54 -5.36
CA SER A 26 3.15 -6.19 -6.59
C SER A 26 1.79 -5.51 -6.38
N ASN A 27 1.10 -5.82 -5.28
CA ASN A 27 -0.31 -5.48 -5.04
C ASN A 27 -0.55 -4.30 -4.09
N LYS A 28 0.46 -3.46 -3.85
CA LYS A 28 0.30 -2.24 -3.03
C LYS A 28 0.15 -1.02 -3.94
N CYS A 29 0.90 0.03 -3.71
CA CYS A 29 0.74 1.28 -4.44
C CYS A 29 1.00 1.19 -5.95
N ILE A 30 1.70 0.15 -6.44
CA ILE A 30 1.84 -0.10 -7.88
C ILE A 30 0.55 -0.66 -8.50
N GLN A 31 -0.39 -1.17 -7.67
CA GLN A 31 -1.71 -1.64 -8.08
C GLN A 31 -1.71 -2.88 -8.98
N GLY A 32 -0.68 -3.73 -8.88
CA GLY A 32 -0.70 -5.06 -9.47
C GLY A 32 -1.54 -6.05 -8.65
N VAL A 33 -1.62 -7.29 -9.11
CA VAL A 33 -2.29 -8.37 -8.36
C VAL A 33 -1.33 -8.99 -7.33
N PRO A 34 -1.84 -9.55 -6.21
CA PRO A 34 -1.00 -10.25 -5.24
C PRO A 34 -0.37 -11.52 -5.84
N GLY A 35 0.84 -11.89 -5.42
CA GLY A 35 1.48 -13.13 -5.84
C GLY A 35 3.00 -13.13 -5.80
N PHE A 36 3.68 -11.97 -5.74
CA PHE A 36 5.11 -11.91 -5.45
C PHE A 36 5.51 -10.60 -4.75
N GLY A 37 6.64 -10.66 -4.04
CA GLY A 37 7.40 -9.50 -3.62
C GLY A 37 8.59 -9.28 -4.53
N PHE A 38 9.07 -8.05 -4.60
CA PHE A 38 10.28 -7.70 -5.32
C PHE A 38 11.25 -6.93 -4.41
N ILE A 39 12.52 -7.00 -4.77
CA ILE A 39 13.60 -6.33 -4.04
C ILE A 39 14.36 -5.45 -5.03
N ILE A 40 14.51 -4.18 -4.68
CA ILE A 40 15.44 -3.27 -5.33
C ILE A 40 16.67 -3.22 -4.42
N ALA A 41 17.83 -3.59 -4.94
CA ALA A 41 19.04 -3.71 -4.15
C ALA A 41 20.20 -2.91 -4.73
N ARG A 42 20.99 -2.29 -3.86
CA ARG A 42 22.28 -1.72 -4.24
C ARG A 42 23.21 -2.86 -4.64
N ARG A 43 23.67 -2.85 -5.88
CA ARG A 43 24.46 -3.97 -6.46
C ARG A 43 25.74 -4.26 -5.66
N SER A 44 26.43 -3.24 -5.11
CA SER A 44 27.59 -3.42 -4.25
C SER A 44 27.25 -4.26 -3.02
N GLU A 45 26.16 -3.92 -2.34
CA GLU A 45 25.74 -4.59 -1.11
C GLU A 45 25.20 -5.99 -1.36
N LEU A 46 24.50 -6.19 -2.49
CA LEU A 46 24.00 -7.51 -2.89
C LEU A 46 25.13 -8.54 -3.03
N LYS A 47 26.32 -8.13 -3.49
CA LYS A 47 27.48 -9.02 -3.62
C LYS A 47 27.98 -9.58 -2.28
N TYR A 48 27.81 -8.84 -1.18
CA TYR A 48 28.15 -9.32 0.15
C TYR A 48 27.15 -10.33 0.72
N CYS A 49 25.99 -10.49 0.08
CA CYS A 49 24.99 -11.49 0.49
C CYS A 49 25.34 -12.92 0.06
N LYS A 50 26.41 -13.13 -0.71
CA LYS A 50 26.82 -14.47 -1.18
C LYS A 50 27.08 -15.40 0.00
N GLY A 51 26.34 -16.53 0.07
CA GLY A 51 26.50 -17.54 1.11
C GLY A 51 26.01 -17.14 2.51
N VAL A 52 25.32 -16.02 2.64
CA VAL A 52 24.79 -15.51 3.91
C VAL A 52 23.38 -16.03 4.21
N ALA A 53 22.59 -16.31 3.17
CA ALA A 53 21.21 -16.74 3.33
C ALA A 53 21.08 -18.06 4.09
N ARG A 54 20.15 -18.11 5.06
CA ARG A 54 19.80 -19.31 5.83
C ARG A 54 18.75 -20.17 5.12
N SER A 55 18.11 -19.64 4.10
CA SER A 55 17.03 -20.30 3.36
C SER A 55 17.38 -20.37 1.89
N LEU A 56 17.29 -21.55 1.31
CA LEU A 56 17.49 -21.77 -0.12
C LEU A 56 16.51 -20.91 -0.96
N SER A 57 15.24 -20.87 -0.58
CA SER A 57 14.21 -20.17 -1.35
C SER A 57 14.27 -18.64 -1.24
N LEU A 58 14.90 -18.10 -0.19
CA LEU A 58 15.00 -16.66 0.09
C LEU A 58 16.42 -16.12 -0.13
N ASP A 59 17.31 -16.87 -0.80
CA ASP A 59 18.63 -16.42 -1.17
C ASP A 59 18.56 -15.43 -2.34
N ILE A 60 18.62 -14.14 -2.02
CA ILE A 60 18.51 -13.06 -3.02
C ILE A 60 19.76 -12.97 -3.90
N TYR A 61 20.94 -13.35 -3.37
CA TYR A 61 22.16 -13.35 -4.18
C TYR A 61 22.08 -14.42 -5.26
N ASP A 62 21.71 -15.65 -4.92
CA ASP A 62 21.62 -16.74 -5.87
C ASP A 62 20.47 -16.53 -6.88
N GLN A 63 19.35 -15.91 -6.45
CA GLN A 63 18.30 -15.45 -7.36
C GLN A 63 18.84 -14.44 -8.37
N TRP A 64 19.57 -13.44 -7.92
CA TRP A 64 20.14 -12.41 -8.78
C TRP A 64 21.21 -13.01 -9.74
N GLU A 65 22.13 -13.81 -9.22
CA GLU A 65 23.18 -14.43 -10.02
C GLU A 65 22.60 -15.35 -11.12
N THR A 66 21.54 -16.09 -10.78
CA THR A 66 20.81 -16.92 -11.75
C THR A 66 20.16 -16.08 -12.85
N MET A 67 19.54 -14.96 -12.50
CA MET A 67 18.91 -14.05 -13.46
C MET A 67 19.95 -13.37 -14.36
N GLU A 68 21.08 -12.93 -13.82
CA GLU A 68 22.18 -12.31 -14.60
C GLU A 68 22.75 -13.30 -15.62
N LYS A 69 23.06 -14.53 -15.20
CA LYS A 69 23.59 -15.59 -16.09
C LYS A 69 22.55 -16.13 -17.05
N GLY A 70 21.29 -16.14 -16.67
CA GLY A 70 20.17 -16.74 -17.41
C GLY A 70 19.33 -15.73 -18.20
N HIS A 71 19.85 -14.51 -18.44
CA HIS A 71 19.12 -13.45 -19.18
C HIS A 71 17.71 -13.19 -18.65
N GLY A 72 17.57 -13.08 -17.34
CA GLY A 72 16.30 -12.83 -16.64
C GLY A 72 15.52 -14.08 -16.25
N LYS A 73 16.07 -15.27 -16.48
CA LYS A 73 15.44 -16.53 -16.03
C LYS A 73 15.41 -16.59 -14.50
N TRP A 74 14.24 -16.86 -13.96
CA TRP A 74 14.08 -17.06 -12.53
C TRP A 74 14.73 -18.37 -12.08
N ARG A 75 15.24 -18.37 -10.87
CA ARG A 75 15.85 -19.53 -10.22
C ARG A 75 14.88 -20.69 -10.05
N PHE A 76 13.63 -20.41 -9.72
CA PHE A 76 12.53 -21.37 -9.59
C PHE A 76 11.38 -21.00 -10.55
N THR A 77 10.29 -21.76 -10.50
CA THR A 77 9.09 -21.47 -11.29
C THR A 77 8.54 -20.11 -10.94
N SER A 78 8.48 -19.22 -11.92
CA SER A 78 7.98 -17.86 -11.74
C SER A 78 6.45 -17.80 -11.81
N PRO A 79 5.78 -16.89 -11.07
CA PRO A 79 4.36 -16.65 -11.17
C PRO A 79 4.06 -15.77 -12.40
N THR A 80 4.21 -16.34 -13.61
CA THR A 80 4.24 -15.62 -14.89
C THR A 80 3.02 -14.72 -15.11
N HIS A 81 1.82 -15.18 -14.74
CA HIS A 81 0.59 -14.40 -14.87
C HIS A 81 0.61 -13.15 -13.97
N VAL A 82 1.11 -13.28 -12.74
CA VAL A 82 1.23 -12.16 -11.80
C VAL A 82 2.30 -11.17 -12.26
N VAL A 83 3.43 -11.68 -12.80
CA VAL A 83 4.48 -10.84 -13.39
C VAL A 83 3.96 -10.07 -14.60
N ARG A 84 3.14 -10.72 -15.45
CA ARG A 84 2.49 -10.06 -16.58
C ARG A 84 1.52 -8.97 -16.14
N ALA A 85 0.70 -9.25 -15.13
CA ALA A 85 -0.20 -8.26 -14.53
C ALA A 85 0.58 -7.09 -13.90
N PHE A 86 1.72 -7.37 -13.24
CA PHE A 86 2.57 -6.33 -12.68
C PHE A 86 3.18 -5.42 -13.77
N LYS A 87 3.59 -6.01 -14.92
CA LYS A 87 4.02 -5.21 -16.07
C LYS A 87 2.91 -4.24 -16.51
N GLN A 88 1.67 -4.72 -16.58
CA GLN A 88 0.53 -3.87 -16.94
C GLN A 88 0.33 -2.75 -15.92
N ALA A 89 0.37 -3.06 -14.62
CA ALA A 89 0.25 -2.06 -13.56
C ALA A 89 1.36 -0.99 -13.61
N LEU A 90 2.59 -1.36 -14.01
CA LEU A 90 3.67 -0.39 -14.24
C LEU A 90 3.39 0.48 -15.48
N THR A 91 2.80 -0.07 -16.53
CA THR A 91 2.38 0.70 -17.69
C THR A 91 1.32 1.73 -17.30
N GLU A 92 0.29 1.31 -16.56
CA GLU A 92 -0.78 2.19 -16.05
C GLU A 92 -0.24 3.28 -15.11
N LEU A 93 0.75 2.96 -14.27
CA LEU A 93 1.43 3.95 -13.44
C LEU A 93 2.12 5.03 -14.28
N ILE A 94 2.79 4.63 -15.38
CA ILE A 94 3.45 5.57 -16.30
C ILE A 94 2.41 6.42 -17.04
N GLU A 95 1.35 5.81 -17.53
CA GLU A 95 0.25 6.48 -18.24
C GLU A 95 -0.51 7.47 -17.37
N GLU A 96 -0.63 7.19 -16.06
CA GLU A 96 -1.20 8.12 -15.07
C GLU A 96 -0.33 9.37 -14.87
N GLY A 97 0.94 9.34 -15.25
CA GLY A 97 1.91 10.43 -15.05
C GLY A 97 2.99 10.08 -14.01
N GLY A 98 3.16 8.80 -13.71
CA GLY A 98 4.18 8.27 -12.81
C GLY A 98 3.82 8.38 -11.33
N VAL A 99 4.85 8.21 -10.50
CA VAL A 99 4.68 8.19 -9.04
C VAL A 99 4.16 9.53 -8.52
N GLU A 100 4.58 10.64 -9.10
CA GLU A 100 4.16 11.97 -8.67
C GLU A 100 2.66 12.19 -8.86
N ALA A 101 2.11 11.87 -10.04
CA ALA A 101 0.68 12.01 -10.31
C ALA A 101 -0.16 11.08 -9.41
N ARG A 102 0.29 9.85 -9.19
CA ARG A 102 -0.35 8.92 -8.27
C ARG A 102 -0.32 9.42 -6.84
N TYR A 103 0.78 9.98 -6.39
CA TYR A 103 0.91 10.59 -5.08
C TYR A 103 -0.07 11.75 -4.89
N GLN A 104 -0.19 12.64 -5.88
CA GLN A 104 -1.15 13.75 -5.84
C GLN A 104 -2.60 13.23 -5.73
N ARG A 105 -2.96 12.20 -6.49
CA ARG A 105 -4.28 11.57 -6.37
C ARG A 105 -4.52 10.99 -4.99
N TYR A 106 -3.54 10.30 -4.41
CA TYR A 106 -3.67 9.76 -3.05
C TYR A 106 -3.77 10.86 -1.98
N CYS A 107 -3.03 11.94 -2.13
CA CYS A 107 -3.15 13.10 -1.24
C CYS A 107 -4.53 13.74 -1.31
N GLU A 108 -5.08 13.93 -2.51
CA GLU A 108 -6.43 14.48 -2.67
C GLU A 108 -7.51 13.54 -2.12
N ASN A 109 -7.40 12.24 -2.38
CA ASN A 109 -8.28 11.22 -1.79
C ASN A 109 -8.25 11.26 -0.26
N HIS A 110 -7.05 11.34 0.31
CA HIS A 110 -6.83 11.44 1.75
C HIS A 110 -7.44 12.70 2.33
N ARG A 111 -7.22 13.86 1.69
CA ARG A 111 -7.77 15.14 2.13
C ARG A 111 -9.29 15.09 2.20
N ILE A 112 -9.96 14.64 1.13
CA ILE A 112 -11.42 14.50 1.08
C ILE A 112 -11.93 13.56 2.18
N LEU A 113 -11.27 12.41 2.34
CA LEU A 113 -11.63 11.45 3.37
C LEU A 113 -11.54 12.05 4.78
N VAL A 114 -10.39 12.63 5.13
CA VAL A 114 -10.14 13.13 6.48
C VAL A 114 -11.03 14.32 6.81
N GLU A 115 -11.17 15.30 5.91
CA GLU A 115 -12.08 16.44 6.08
C GLU A 115 -13.53 15.98 6.26
N GLY A 116 -13.98 15.06 5.38
CA GLY A 116 -15.34 14.53 5.46
C GLY A 116 -15.60 13.74 6.75
N MET A 117 -14.69 12.89 7.15
CA MET A 117 -14.81 12.11 8.40
C MET A 117 -14.79 13.01 9.64
N ARG A 118 -13.93 14.03 9.67
CA ARG A 118 -13.89 15.02 10.76
C ARG A 118 -15.19 15.83 10.86
N ALA A 119 -15.78 16.20 9.72
CA ALA A 119 -17.09 16.88 9.68
C ALA A 119 -18.22 16.00 10.24
N LEU A 120 -18.04 14.66 10.22
CA LEU A 120 -18.96 13.68 10.81
C LEU A 120 -18.62 13.31 12.27
N GLY A 121 -17.61 13.97 12.87
CA GLY A 121 -17.23 13.76 14.26
C GLY A 121 -16.19 12.68 14.51
N PHE A 122 -15.65 12.02 13.46
CA PHE A 122 -14.56 11.08 13.62
C PHE A 122 -13.23 11.80 13.84
N LYS A 123 -12.33 11.15 14.57
CA LYS A 123 -10.97 11.65 14.83
C LYS A 123 -9.93 10.69 14.22
N THR A 124 -8.88 11.24 13.63
CA THR A 124 -7.72 10.47 13.22
C THR A 124 -6.90 10.04 14.42
N LEU A 125 -6.27 8.87 14.36
CA LEU A 125 -5.38 8.39 15.42
C LEU A 125 -4.07 9.18 15.44
N LEU A 126 -3.56 9.57 14.26
CA LEU A 126 -2.32 10.32 14.11
C LEU A 126 -2.59 11.78 13.80
N GLU A 127 -1.65 12.64 14.18
CA GLU A 127 -1.64 14.06 13.81
C GLU A 127 -1.31 14.22 12.31
N ASP A 128 -1.69 15.36 11.74
CA ASP A 128 -1.62 15.58 10.29
C ASP A 128 -0.19 15.60 9.75
N ASP A 129 0.78 16.04 10.53
CA ASP A 129 2.20 16.13 10.16
C ASP A 129 2.90 14.77 10.02
N ILE A 130 2.35 13.73 10.65
CA ILE A 130 2.87 12.35 10.60
C ILE A 130 1.92 11.38 9.88
N GLN A 131 0.79 11.87 9.39
CA GLN A 131 -0.22 11.05 8.73
C GLN A 131 0.18 10.74 7.28
N SER A 132 0.24 9.44 6.95
CA SER A 132 0.44 9.01 5.57
C SER A 132 -0.85 9.14 4.75
N PRO A 133 -0.79 9.57 3.46
CA PRO A 133 -1.95 9.60 2.59
C PRO A 133 -2.39 8.23 2.07
N ILE A 134 -1.75 7.15 2.50
CA ILE A 134 -1.98 5.79 1.97
C ILE A 134 -3.11 5.07 2.70
N ILE A 135 -3.17 5.23 4.01
CA ILE A 135 -4.16 4.60 4.88
C ILE A 135 -4.36 5.45 6.13
N THR A 136 -5.60 5.67 6.53
CA THR A 136 -5.93 6.42 7.72
C THR A 136 -6.57 5.54 8.77
N SER A 137 -6.08 5.63 10.01
CA SER A 137 -6.71 5.03 11.19
C SER A 137 -7.60 6.06 11.86
N PHE A 138 -8.87 5.72 12.03
CA PHE A 138 -9.85 6.53 12.76
C PHE A 138 -10.13 5.89 14.11
N LEU A 139 -10.27 6.72 15.14
CA LEU A 139 -10.76 6.31 16.44
C LEU A 139 -12.26 6.00 16.35
N TYR A 140 -12.75 5.10 17.20
CA TYR A 140 -14.19 4.91 17.36
C TYR A 140 -14.82 6.23 17.84
N PRO A 141 -15.96 6.64 17.26
CA PRO A 141 -16.53 7.98 17.52
C PRO A 141 -17.12 8.13 18.92
N HIS A 142 -17.53 7.03 19.54
CA HIS A 142 -18.15 7.03 20.88
C HIS A 142 -18.03 5.65 21.54
N GLU A 143 -18.24 5.59 22.83
CA GLU A 143 -18.36 4.34 23.57
C GLU A 143 -19.58 3.54 23.06
N GLY A 144 -19.41 2.24 22.89
CA GLY A 144 -20.47 1.36 22.33
C GLY A 144 -20.58 1.37 20.81
N PHE A 145 -19.69 2.06 20.10
CA PHE A 145 -19.62 1.94 18.63
C PHE A 145 -19.39 0.50 18.19
N ASP A 146 -20.33 -0.06 17.41
CA ASP A 146 -20.17 -1.41 16.84
C ASP A 146 -19.60 -1.34 15.42
N PHE A 147 -18.28 -1.57 15.32
CA PHE A 147 -17.60 -1.62 14.04
C PHE A 147 -18.21 -2.66 13.08
N LYS A 148 -18.70 -3.78 13.57
CA LYS A 148 -19.27 -4.82 12.71
C LYS A 148 -20.55 -4.35 12.02
N THR A 149 -21.45 -3.73 12.75
CA THR A 149 -22.67 -3.12 12.20
C THR A 149 -22.31 -2.02 11.19
N PHE A 150 -21.39 -1.12 11.55
CA PHE A 150 -20.88 -0.08 10.66
C PHE A 150 -20.28 -0.65 9.37
N TYR A 151 -19.41 -1.65 9.49
CA TYR A 151 -18.79 -2.32 8.35
C TYR A 151 -19.83 -2.90 7.38
N TYR A 152 -20.83 -3.62 7.90
CA TYR A 152 -21.86 -4.22 7.02
C TYR A 152 -22.75 -3.17 6.38
N ALA A 153 -23.05 -2.08 7.06
CA ALA A 153 -23.78 -0.96 6.48
C ALA A 153 -23.05 -0.37 5.27
N LEU A 154 -21.76 -0.13 5.38
CA LEU A 154 -20.92 0.36 4.29
C LEU A 154 -20.75 -0.68 3.19
N LYS A 155 -20.53 -1.95 3.54
CA LYS A 155 -20.40 -3.04 2.58
C LYS A 155 -21.64 -3.20 1.70
N ASN A 156 -22.83 -3.09 2.27
CA ASN A 156 -24.08 -3.15 1.54
C ASN A 156 -24.27 -1.97 0.56
N LYS A 157 -23.53 -0.88 0.75
CA LYS A 157 -23.46 0.29 -0.14
C LYS A 157 -22.24 0.25 -1.09
N GLY A 158 -21.49 -0.86 -1.11
CA GLY A 158 -20.35 -1.09 -2.00
C GLY A 158 -18.99 -0.69 -1.47
N PHE A 159 -18.87 -0.38 -0.18
CA PHE A 159 -17.59 0.01 0.43
C PHE A 159 -17.10 -1.01 1.44
N VAL A 160 -15.86 -1.47 1.29
CA VAL A 160 -15.20 -2.39 2.21
C VAL A 160 -14.07 -1.64 2.92
N ILE A 161 -14.12 -1.61 4.24
CA ILE A 161 -13.12 -0.98 5.11
C ILE A 161 -12.47 -2.03 5.99
N TYR A 162 -11.42 -1.67 6.74
CA TYR A 162 -10.65 -2.60 7.55
C TYR A 162 -10.79 -2.37 9.04
N PRO A 163 -10.88 -3.43 9.87
CA PRO A 163 -10.78 -3.28 11.31
C PRO A 163 -9.39 -2.74 11.68
N GLY A 164 -9.30 -2.00 12.76
CA GLY A 164 -8.04 -1.60 13.38
C GLY A 164 -7.36 -2.81 14.03
N LYS A 165 -6.03 -2.77 14.10
CA LYS A 165 -5.22 -3.77 14.80
C LYS A 165 -4.22 -3.12 15.76
N ILE A 166 -4.53 -1.94 16.27
CA ILE A 166 -3.64 -1.21 17.16
C ILE A 166 -4.02 -1.59 18.58
N SER A 167 -3.09 -2.19 19.31
CA SER A 167 -3.31 -2.87 20.58
C SER A 167 -3.77 -2.00 21.76
N LYS A 168 -3.86 -0.68 21.60
CA LYS A 168 -4.17 0.26 22.70
C LYS A 168 -5.33 1.20 22.45
N ALA A 169 -5.94 1.19 21.28
CA ALA A 169 -7.07 2.05 20.96
C ALA A 169 -8.05 1.33 20.03
N ASP A 170 -9.33 1.55 20.25
CA ASP A 170 -10.39 1.06 19.38
C ASP A 170 -10.43 1.90 18.11
N THR A 171 -10.03 1.28 17.00
CA THR A 171 -9.85 1.94 15.70
C THR A 171 -10.37 1.10 14.56
N PHE A 172 -10.65 1.76 13.44
CA PHE A 172 -10.79 1.16 12.13
C PHE A 172 -9.95 1.91 11.11
N ARG A 173 -9.77 1.33 9.92
CA ARG A 173 -8.89 1.89 8.90
C ARG A 173 -9.59 2.00 7.55
N ILE A 174 -9.31 3.10 6.85
CA ILE A 174 -9.72 3.29 5.46
C ILE A 174 -8.45 3.52 4.63
N GLY A 175 -8.26 2.68 3.60
CA GLY A 175 -7.13 2.78 2.67
C GLY A 175 -7.48 3.64 1.47
N ASN A 176 -6.48 4.36 0.96
CA ASN A 176 -6.62 5.25 -0.19
C ASN A 176 -5.94 4.70 -1.45
N ILE A 177 -5.27 3.55 -1.34
CA ILE A 177 -4.57 2.91 -2.46
C ILE A 177 -5.53 2.13 -3.34
N GLY A 178 -5.14 1.96 -4.59
CA GLY A 178 -5.93 1.26 -5.61
C GLY A 178 -6.42 2.23 -6.68
N ASP A 179 -7.18 1.71 -7.61
CA ASP A 179 -7.84 2.51 -8.64
C ASP A 179 -9.12 3.14 -8.07
N VAL A 180 -8.91 4.06 -7.15
CA VAL A 180 -9.94 4.84 -6.46
C VAL A 180 -9.64 6.34 -6.61
N HIS A 181 -10.68 7.12 -6.81
CA HIS A 181 -10.60 8.52 -7.20
C HIS A 181 -11.31 9.44 -6.20
N PRO A 182 -11.13 10.75 -6.25
CA PRO A 182 -11.78 11.70 -5.35
C PRO A 182 -13.30 11.53 -5.24
N GLU A 183 -13.97 11.16 -6.33
CA GLU A 183 -15.42 10.92 -6.36
C GLU A 183 -15.84 9.76 -5.48
N ASP A 184 -15.03 8.70 -5.41
CA ASP A 184 -15.31 7.53 -4.58
C ASP A 184 -15.27 7.90 -3.09
N PHE A 185 -14.34 8.78 -2.71
CA PHE A 185 -14.24 9.26 -1.32
C PHE A 185 -15.35 10.24 -0.96
N ARG A 186 -15.78 11.12 -1.87
CA ARG A 186 -16.98 11.94 -1.66
C ARG A 186 -18.20 11.06 -1.43
N ARG A 187 -18.38 10.06 -2.29
CA ARG A 187 -19.48 9.09 -2.15
C ARG A 187 -19.39 8.30 -0.84
N LEU A 188 -18.19 7.84 -0.45
CA LEU A 188 -17.99 7.15 0.82
C LEU A 188 -18.42 8.02 2.01
N VAL A 189 -18.01 9.29 2.05
CA VAL A 189 -18.36 10.23 3.12
C VAL A 189 -19.88 10.44 3.19
N GLU A 190 -20.57 10.56 2.04
CA GLU A 190 -22.03 10.65 2.00
C GLU A 190 -22.70 9.38 2.55
N VAL A 191 -22.22 8.21 2.15
CA VAL A 191 -22.73 6.94 2.66
C VAL A 191 -22.54 6.83 4.18
N ILE A 192 -21.39 7.28 4.70
CA ILE A 192 -21.15 7.31 6.16
C ILE A 192 -22.10 8.27 6.85
N ARG A 193 -22.34 9.45 6.27
CA ARG A 193 -23.30 10.44 6.81
C ARG A 193 -24.73 9.89 6.95
N GLU A 194 -25.16 9.07 5.97
CA GLU A 194 -26.47 8.43 5.97
C GLU A 194 -26.56 7.20 6.89
N THR A 195 -25.42 6.69 7.33
CA THR A 195 -25.33 5.48 8.14
C THR A 195 -25.54 5.80 9.60
N LYS A 196 -26.43 5.08 10.26
CA LYS A 196 -26.54 5.12 11.73
C LYS A 196 -25.48 4.19 12.33
N TYR A 197 -24.70 4.69 13.24
CA TYR A 197 -23.63 3.99 13.95
C TYR A 197 -23.53 4.39 15.40
#